data_3ecc3a5732c07f6fdc0590be2b8d55ad
#
_entry.id   3ecc3a5732c07f6fdc0590be2b8d55ad
#
_cell.length_a   1.000
_cell.length_b   1.000
_cell.length_c   1.000
_cell.angle_alpha   90.00
_cell.angle_beta   90.00
_cell.angle_gamma   90.00
#
_symmetry.space_group_name_H-M   'P 1'
#
loop_
_entity.id
_entity.type
_entity.pdbx_description
1 polymer ?
#
loop_
_entity_poly.entity_id
_entity_poly.type
_entity_poly.pdbx_seq_one_letter_code
_entity_poly.pdbx_strand_id
1 'polypeptide(L)'
;MLGAGRSGTSAVTRGVQALGVDLGDKLRPGRGKNPTGFFEDQDLLDLNKRLKRLLNMTGESVRLIAKEQWQAPEIRTLQQEAGETIRRRFGTCALWGYKYGRTLRFLPFWGNVFQGLELDVRYVMALRNPLSVARSRAKLDPQRGTQEKSDLEWLVNVVPYFREVPKRPFVVVDYDAVMADPVAQLKRIGAFLHLPDAPEALLHNYAKEFLRPNMRHSTFAIGDLERDDRINPLTKDAYGWLHRLAHDEVKPDSPDFWQDWQRIEKALEALAPVLRHIDQVQHDLRSAQRHILGPLQALPQAWRAVRGR
;
A
#
# COMPACT_ATOMS: atom_id res chain seq x y z
N MET A 1 4.65 1.64 -7.87
CA MET A 1 4.87 1.82 -6.42
C MET A 1 4.04 0.82 -5.63
N LEU A 2 4.68 0.02 -4.80
CA LEU A 2 4.07 -1.01 -3.97
C LEU A 2 4.17 -0.65 -2.48
N GLY A 3 3.48 -1.42 -1.63
CA GLY A 3 3.54 -1.31 -0.18
C GLY A 3 2.17 -1.40 0.48
N ALA A 4 2.14 -1.71 1.78
CA ALA A 4 0.93 -1.67 2.57
C ALA A 4 0.46 -0.23 2.82
N GLY A 5 -0.83 -0.05 3.06
CA GLY A 5 -1.34 1.28 3.46
C GLY A 5 -0.64 1.80 4.71
N ARG A 6 -0.24 3.07 4.72
CA ARG A 6 0.51 3.78 5.79
C ARG A 6 2.00 3.44 5.87
N SER A 7 2.56 2.72 4.90
CA SER A 7 4.00 2.43 4.81
C SER A 7 4.84 3.54 4.16
N GLY A 8 4.34 4.76 4.07
CA GLY A 8 5.10 5.87 3.47
C GLY A 8 5.09 5.90 1.93
N THR A 9 4.22 5.11 1.28
CA THR A 9 4.16 5.02 -0.19
C THR A 9 4.03 6.39 -0.86
N SER A 10 3.28 7.35 -0.30
CA SER A 10 3.16 8.71 -0.86
C SER A 10 4.48 9.48 -0.80
N ALA A 11 5.24 9.34 0.29
CA ALA A 11 6.53 9.99 0.43
C ALA A 11 7.54 9.45 -0.59
N VAL A 12 7.65 8.11 -0.68
CA VAL A 12 8.54 7.47 -1.66
C VAL A 12 8.10 7.81 -3.09
N THR A 13 6.79 7.84 -3.39
CA THR A 13 6.29 8.22 -4.73
C THR A 13 6.65 9.66 -5.10
N ARG A 14 6.57 10.60 -4.14
CA ARG A 14 7.00 11.98 -4.39
C ARG A 14 8.51 12.06 -4.65
N GLY A 15 9.30 11.22 -3.95
CA GLY A 15 10.74 11.10 -4.23
C GLY A 15 11.00 10.57 -5.64
N VAL A 16 10.30 9.52 -6.05
CA VAL A 16 10.38 8.97 -7.42
C VAL A 16 9.97 10.03 -8.48
N GLN A 17 8.97 10.85 -8.20
CA GLN A 17 8.60 11.99 -9.06
C GLN A 17 9.74 13.04 -9.13
N ALA A 18 10.42 13.30 -8.02
CA ALA A 18 11.57 14.22 -8.01
C ALA A 18 12.75 13.69 -8.83
N LEU A 19 12.83 12.37 -9.06
CA LEU A 19 13.79 11.74 -9.97
C LEU A 19 13.39 11.83 -11.46
N GLY A 20 12.27 12.49 -11.79
CA GLY A 20 11.83 12.70 -13.17
C GLY A 20 10.80 11.68 -13.68
N VAL A 21 10.28 10.81 -12.84
CA VAL A 21 9.21 9.88 -13.24
C VAL A 21 7.88 10.63 -13.32
N ASP A 22 7.20 10.56 -14.48
CA ASP A 22 5.88 11.16 -14.67
C ASP A 22 4.81 10.37 -13.91
N LEU A 23 3.97 11.04 -13.15
CA LEU A 23 2.85 10.45 -12.42
C LEU A 23 1.50 10.78 -13.06
N GLY A 24 1.50 11.48 -14.20
CA GLY A 24 0.31 11.98 -14.89
C GLY A 24 -0.15 13.35 -14.38
N ASP A 25 -1.07 13.95 -15.14
CA ASP A 25 -1.60 15.29 -14.95
C ASP A 25 -2.88 15.36 -14.10
N LYS A 26 -3.53 14.21 -13.84
CA LYS A 26 -4.78 14.12 -13.09
C LYS A 26 -4.58 13.49 -11.70
N LEU A 27 -3.64 14.01 -10.94
CA LEU A 27 -3.37 13.48 -9.61
C LEU A 27 -4.48 13.83 -8.62
N ARG A 28 -4.81 12.86 -7.78
CA ARG A 28 -5.73 13.05 -6.66
C ARG A 28 -5.19 14.13 -5.71
N PRO A 29 -5.93 15.23 -5.51
CA PRO A 29 -5.47 16.33 -4.66
C PRO A 29 -5.31 15.90 -3.20
N GLY A 30 -4.47 16.62 -2.48
CA GLY A 30 -4.34 16.49 -1.03
C GLY A 30 -5.66 16.78 -0.33
N ARG A 31 -5.97 16.02 0.73
CA ARG A 31 -7.18 16.23 1.53
C ARG A 31 -6.96 15.79 2.98
N GLY A 32 -7.44 16.60 3.91
CA GLY A 32 -7.45 16.25 5.33
C GLY A 32 -6.05 15.92 5.86
N LYS A 33 -5.86 14.69 6.34
CA LYS A 33 -4.60 14.23 6.96
C LYS A 33 -3.46 13.91 5.96
N ASN A 34 -3.67 14.16 4.67
CA ASN A 34 -2.63 14.09 3.64
C ASN A 34 -2.68 15.34 2.74
N PRO A 35 -2.32 16.51 3.27
CA PRO A 35 -2.45 17.79 2.55
C PRO A 35 -1.51 17.89 1.35
N THR A 36 -0.40 17.16 1.34
CA THR A 36 0.61 17.18 0.28
C THR A 36 0.23 16.37 -0.97
N GLY A 37 -0.90 15.65 -0.94
CA GLY A 37 -1.38 14.84 -2.06
C GLY A 37 -1.22 13.34 -1.88
N PHE A 38 -1.98 12.60 -2.68
CA PHE A 38 -1.96 11.14 -2.65
C PHE A 38 -1.04 10.55 -3.73
N PHE A 39 -0.68 11.33 -4.75
CA PHE A 39 0.11 10.88 -5.90
C PHE A 39 -0.53 9.67 -6.59
N GLU A 40 -1.85 9.69 -6.71
CA GLU A 40 -2.68 8.67 -7.36
C GLU A 40 -3.37 9.31 -8.56
N ASP A 41 -3.16 8.78 -9.77
CA ASP A 41 -3.89 9.20 -10.95
C ASP A 41 -5.38 8.86 -10.82
N GLN A 42 -6.28 9.79 -11.13
CA GLN A 42 -7.72 9.66 -10.92
C GLN A 42 -8.34 8.56 -11.79
N ASP A 43 -7.93 8.46 -13.05
CA ASP A 43 -8.49 7.47 -13.97
C ASP A 43 -8.11 6.05 -13.49
N LEU A 44 -6.84 5.86 -13.09
CA LEU A 44 -6.38 4.58 -12.53
C LEU A 44 -6.99 4.30 -11.14
N LEU A 45 -7.23 5.33 -10.34
CA LEU A 45 -7.91 5.20 -9.06
C LEU A 45 -9.35 4.71 -9.24
N ASP A 46 -10.07 5.17 -10.26
CA ASP A 46 -11.44 4.76 -10.52
C ASP A 46 -11.52 3.30 -10.98
N LEU A 47 -10.55 2.83 -11.78
CA LEU A 47 -10.38 1.41 -12.09
C LEU A 47 -10.17 0.57 -10.81
N ASN A 48 -9.33 1.02 -9.89
CA ASN A 48 -9.12 0.33 -8.61
C ASN A 48 -10.37 0.31 -7.72
N LYS A 49 -11.18 1.36 -7.74
CA LYS A 49 -12.47 1.38 -7.03
C LYS A 49 -13.45 0.37 -7.61
N ARG A 50 -13.49 0.22 -8.94
CA ARG A 50 -14.31 -0.78 -9.64
C ARG A 50 -13.81 -2.19 -9.34
N LEU A 51 -12.50 -2.44 -9.46
CA LEU A 51 -11.87 -3.71 -9.10
C LEU A 51 -12.21 -4.12 -7.65
N LYS A 52 -12.10 -3.18 -6.72
CA LYS A 52 -12.45 -3.43 -5.32
C LYS A 52 -13.92 -3.84 -5.15
N ARG A 53 -14.84 -3.24 -5.92
CA ARG A 53 -16.27 -3.63 -5.91
C ARG A 53 -16.48 -5.02 -6.48
N LEU A 54 -15.87 -5.34 -7.62
CA LEU A 54 -15.94 -6.67 -8.24
C LEU A 54 -15.41 -7.77 -7.30
N LEU A 55 -14.36 -7.46 -6.55
CA LEU A 55 -13.81 -8.36 -5.53
C LEU A 55 -14.62 -8.35 -4.23
N ASN A 56 -15.72 -7.61 -4.14
CA ASN A 56 -16.53 -7.43 -2.94
C ASN A 56 -15.70 -7.06 -1.72
N MET A 57 -14.81 -6.08 -1.85
CA MET A 57 -13.89 -5.64 -0.81
C MET A 57 -14.24 -4.26 -0.28
N THR A 58 -14.01 -4.06 1.00
CA THR A 58 -13.96 -2.73 1.62
C THR A 58 -12.52 -2.21 1.75
N GLY A 59 -12.37 -1.04 2.31
CA GLY A 59 -11.05 -0.49 2.67
C GLY A 59 -10.34 -1.23 3.80
N GLU A 60 -11.04 -2.09 4.53
CA GLU A 60 -10.59 -2.75 5.76
C GLU A 60 -10.66 -4.27 5.70
N SER A 61 -11.03 -4.80 4.52
CA SER A 61 -11.17 -6.23 4.32
C SER A 61 -9.87 -6.98 4.59
N VAL A 62 -9.96 -7.98 5.46
CA VAL A 62 -8.85 -8.86 5.84
C VAL A 62 -8.97 -10.26 5.27
N ARG A 63 -10.07 -10.61 4.59
CA ARG A 63 -10.21 -11.90 3.92
C ARG A 63 -9.19 -12.04 2.80
N LEU A 64 -8.73 -13.24 2.54
CA LEU A 64 -7.94 -13.57 1.36
C LEU A 64 -8.84 -13.58 0.11
N ILE A 65 -8.28 -13.20 -1.03
CA ILE A 65 -8.97 -13.23 -2.32
C ILE A 65 -8.66 -14.58 -2.96
N ALA A 66 -9.69 -15.35 -3.30
CA ALA A 66 -9.53 -16.62 -3.97
C ALA A 66 -8.94 -16.43 -5.38
N LYS A 67 -8.09 -17.37 -5.82
CA LYS A 67 -7.40 -17.28 -7.12
C LYS A 67 -8.39 -17.20 -8.29
N GLU A 68 -9.51 -17.89 -8.18
CA GLU A 68 -10.56 -17.95 -9.19
C GLU A 68 -11.24 -16.58 -9.39
N GLN A 69 -11.34 -15.77 -8.34
CA GLN A 69 -11.91 -14.42 -8.43
C GLN A 69 -11.13 -13.51 -9.39
N TRP A 70 -9.80 -13.70 -9.50
CA TRP A 70 -8.98 -12.94 -10.45
C TRP A 70 -9.24 -13.30 -11.91
N GLN A 71 -9.87 -14.45 -12.17
CA GLN A 71 -10.17 -14.97 -13.53
C GLN A 71 -11.60 -14.68 -13.97
N ALA A 72 -12.40 -13.99 -13.15
CA ALA A 72 -13.77 -13.64 -13.47
C ALA A 72 -13.86 -12.82 -14.78
N PRO A 73 -14.89 -13.05 -15.62
CA PRO A 73 -15.04 -12.33 -16.90
C PRO A 73 -15.05 -10.80 -16.73
N GLU A 74 -15.70 -10.31 -15.68
CA GLU A 74 -15.79 -8.88 -15.37
C GLU A 74 -14.42 -8.28 -15.02
N ILE A 75 -13.54 -9.07 -14.39
CA ILE A 75 -12.17 -8.64 -14.11
C ILE A 75 -11.35 -8.60 -15.39
N ARG A 76 -11.52 -9.55 -16.31
CA ARG A 76 -10.86 -9.52 -17.62
C ARG A 76 -11.29 -8.32 -18.46
N THR A 77 -12.58 -8.01 -18.47
CA THR A 77 -13.10 -6.79 -19.14
C THR A 77 -12.47 -5.54 -18.53
N LEU A 78 -12.40 -5.46 -17.20
CA LEU A 78 -11.76 -4.33 -16.52
C LEU A 78 -10.25 -4.23 -16.80
N GLN A 79 -9.54 -5.37 -17.01
CA GLN A 79 -8.13 -5.38 -17.44
C GLN A 79 -7.96 -4.79 -18.85
N GLN A 80 -8.85 -5.08 -19.78
CA GLN A 80 -8.84 -4.48 -21.13
C GLN A 80 -9.02 -2.97 -21.05
N GLU A 81 -10.05 -2.50 -20.34
CA GLU A 81 -10.28 -1.06 -20.11
C GLU A 81 -9.07 -0.37 -19.43
N ALA A 82 -8.43 -1.06 -18.49
CA ALA A 82 -7.23 -0.55 -17.84
C ALA A 82 -6.07 -0.40 -18.85
N GLY A 83 -5.89 -1.37 -19.73
CA GLY A 83 -4.91 -1.30 -20.81
C GLY A 83 -5.15 -0.14 -21.76
N GLU A 84 -6.40 0.06 -22.19
CA GLU A 84 -6.78 1.20 -23.04
C GLU A 84 -6.56 2.55 -22.32
N THR A 85 -6.90 2.61 -21.03
CA THR A 85 -6.68 3.81 -20.23
C THR A 85 -5.19 4.15 -20.12
N ILE A 86 -4.33 3.15 -19.89
CA ILE A 86 -2.88 3.36 -19.85
C ILE A 86 -2.35 3.84 -21.20
N ARG A 87 -2.73 3.19 -22.31
CA ARG A 87 -2.30 3.63 -23.64
C ARG A 87 -2.69 5.08 -23.93
N ARG A 88 -3.93 5.45 -23.62
CA ARG A 88 -4.43 6.82 -23.82
C ARG A 88 -3.72 7.84 -22.93
N ARG A 89 -3.45 7.49 -21.66
CA ARG A 89 -2.93 8.43 -20.68
C ARG A 89 -1.40 8.55 -20.69
N PHE A 90 -0.72 7.44 -20.95
CA PHE A 90 0.73 7.33 -20.78
C PHE A 90 1.44 6.78 -22.02
N GLY A 91 0.73 6.54 -23.12
CA GLY A 91 1.31 5.92 -24.31
C GLY A 91 2.40 6.75 -25.00
N THR A 92 2.48 8.05 -24.72
CA THR A 92 3.57 8.94 -25.19
C THR A 92 4.64 9.20 -24.15
N CYS A 93 4.46 8.72 -22.91
CA CYS A 93 5.45 8.91 -21.85
C CYS A 93 6.53 7.85 -21.94
N ALA A 94 7.79 8.26 -22.03
CA ALA A 94 8.93 7.34 -22.02
C ALA A 94 9.05 6.61 -20.68
N LEU A 95 8.73 7.29 -19.57
CA LEU A 95 8.77 6.73 -18.23
C LEU A 95 7.66 7.35 -17.38
N TRP A 96 6.83 6.51 -16.83
CA TRP A 96 5.74 6.92 -15.94
C TRP A 96 5.63 6.03 -14.72
N GLY A 97 5.01 6.55 -13.67
CA GLY A 97 4.84 5.85 -12.40
C GLY A 97 3.38 5.72 -12.00
N TYR A 98 3.06 4.58 -11.41
CA TYR A 98 1.72 4.29 -10.90
C TYR A 98 1.78 3.97 -9.39
N LYS A 99 0.86 4.56 -8.65
CA LYS A 99 0.72 4.33 -7.21
C LYS A 99 -0.76 4.24 -6.82
N TYR A 100 -1.07 3.22 -6.07
CA TYR A 100 -2.30 3.09 -5.32
C TYR A 100 -2.01 2.39 -3.99
N GLY A 101 -2.71 2.77 -2.92
CA GLY A 101 -2.39 2.26 -1.57
C GLY A 101 -2.56 0.74 -1.38
N ARG A 102 -3.04 0.01 -2.40
CA ARG A 102 -3.19 -1.44 -2.44
C ARG A 102 -2.67 -2.06 -3.74
N THR A 103 -1.77 -1.40 -4.42
CA THR A 103 -1.22 -1.94 -5.69
C THR A 103 -0.64 -3.33 -5.49
N LEU A 104 0.06 -3.57 -4.37
CA LEU A 104 0.63 -4.88 -4.06
C LEU A 104 -0.47 -5.96 -4.01
N ARG A 105 -1.57 -5.72 -3.30
CA ARG A 105 -2.71 -6.64 -3.23
C ARG A 105 -3.40 -6.86 -4.58
N PHE A 106 -3.27 -5.91 -5.50
CA PHE A 106 -3.88 -5.96 -6.84
C PHE A 106 -2.88 -6.34 -7.94
N LEU A 107 -1.69 -6.83 -7.58
CA LEU A 107 -0.70 -7.30 -8.56
C LEU A 107 -1.22 -8.39 -9.50
N PRO A 108 -2.08 -9.36 -9.07
CA PRO A 108 -2.66 -10.32 -10.01
C PRO A 108 -3.48 -9.67 -11.14
N PHE A 109 -4.11 -8.53 -10.86
CA PHE A 109 -4.81 -7.74 -11.87
C PHE A 109 -3.84 -6.90 -12.72
N TRP A 110 -3.03 -6.06 -12.06
CA TRP A 110 -2.14 -5.11 -12.74
C TRP A 110 -1.00 -5.79 -13.48
N GLY A 111 -0.49 -6.92 -12.96
CA GLY A 111 0.54 -7.71 -13.63
C GLY A 111 0.09 -8.20 -14.99
N ASN A 112 -1.17 -8.68 -15.11
CA ASN A 112 -1.76 -9.09 -16.38
C ASN A 112 -1.92 -7.89 -17.34
N VAL A 113 -2.36 -6.74 -16.84
CA VAL A 113 -2.51 -5.51 -17.66
C VAL A 113 -1.14 -5.08 -18.19
N PHE A 114 -0.11 -5.04 -17.35
CA PHE A 114 1.24 -4.64 -17.75
C PHE A 114 1.87 -5.64 -18.72
N GLN A 115 1.62 -6.93 -18.52
CA GLN A 115 2.08 -7.97 -19.44
C GLN A 115 1.43 -7.85 -20.81
N GLY A 116 0.10 -7.64 -20.87
CA GLY A 116 -0.63 -7.44 -22.12
C GLY A 116 -0.30 -6.14 -22.86
N LEU A 117 0.39 -5.21 -22.19
CA LEU A 117 0.92 -3.96 -22.77
C LEU A 117 2.42 -4.06 -23.09
N GLU A 118 3.06 -5.19 -22.78
CA GLU A 118 4.51 -5.42 -22.99
C GLU A 118 5.39 -4.35 -22.32
N LEU A 119 4.97 -3.83 -21.15
CA LEU A 119 5.70 -2.79 -20.44
C LEU A 119 6.93 -3.36 -19.71
N ASP A 120 8.06 -2.63 -19.76
CA ASP A 120 9.17 -2.84 -18.83
C ASP A 120 8.79 -2.26 -17.46
N VAL A 121 8.45 -3.14 -16.53
CA VAL A 121 7.94 -2.76 -15.21
C VAL A 121 9.00 -2.98 -14.15
N ARG A 122 9.25 -1.97 -13.34
CA ARG A 122 10.11 -2.02 -12.16
C ARG A 122 9.32 -1.66 -10.90
N TYR A 123 9.48 -2.43 -9.84
CA TYR A 123 8.74 -2.22 -8.60
C TYR A 123 9.61 -1.52 -7.55
N VAL A 124 9.12 -0.41 -7.02
CA VAL A 124 9.65 0.21 -5.82
C VAL A 124 8.65 -0.06 -4.70
N MET A 125 9.04 -0.83 -3.68
CA MET A 125 8.17 -1.25 -2.58
C MET A 125 8.55 -0.50 -1.29
N ALA A 126 7.65 0.35 -0.83
CA ALA A 126 7.81 1.02 0.45
C ALA A 126 7.45 0.09 1.61
N LEU A 127 8.37 -0.05 2.54
CA LEU A 127 8.26 -0.80 3.79
C LEU A 127 8.24 0.17 4.98
N ARG A 128 7.53 -0.16 6.04
CA ARG A 128 7.56 0.58 7.30
C ARG A 128 7.26 -0.33 8.47
N ASN A 129 7.89 -0.07 9.61
CA ASN A 129 7.69 -0.82 10.83
C ASN A 129 6.19 -0.94 11.19
N PRO A 130 5.64 -2.15 11.42
CA PRO A 130 4.22 -2.40 11.70
C PRO A 130 3.68 -1.62 12.90
N LEU A 131 4.47 -1.38 13.95
CA LEU A 131 4.10 -0.51 15.07
C LEU A 131 3.82 0.93 14.60
N SER A 132 4.68 1.46 13.74
CA SER A 132 4.51 2.78 13.15
C SER A 132 3.28 2.83 12.22
N VAL A 133 3.01 1.75 11.50
CA VAL A 133 1.81 1.62 10.64
C VAL A 133 0.54 1.66 11.49
N ALA A 134 0.47 0.89 12.58
CA ALA A 134 -0.67 0.85 13.48
C ALA A 134 -0.93 2.23 14.11
N ARG A 135 0.10 2.89 14.64
CA ARG A 135 -0.03 4.27 15.16
C ARG A 135 -0.50 5.27 14.11
N SER A 136 -0.02 5.15 12.88
CA SER A 136 -0.48 6.02 11.78
C SER A 136 -1.94 5.76 11.39
N ARG A 137 -2.42 4.51 11.52
CA ARG A 137 -3.84 4.16 11.31
C ARG A 137 -4.71 4.68 12.44
N ALA A 138 -4.29 4.53 13.70
CA ALA A 138 -5.01 5.00 14.88
C ALA A 138 -5.35 6.51 14.81
N LYS A 139 -4.47 7.32 14.22
CA LYS A 139 -4.74 8.75 13.99
C LYS A 139 -5.88 9.02 13.00
N LEU A 140 -6.16 8.08 12.10
CA LEU A 140 -7.24 8.18 11.13
C LEU A 140 -8.53 7.60 11.68
N ASP A 141 -8.40 6.43 12.29
CA ASP A 141 -9.47 5.61 12.84
C ASP A 141 -8.90 4.77 13.99
N PRO A 142 -9.25 5.08 15.26
CA PRO A 142 -8.72 4.37 16.41
C PRO A 142 -8.99 2.86 16.38
N GLN A 143 -10.15 2.42 15.87
CA GLN A 143 -10.49 0.99 15.79
C GLN A 143 -9.62 0.24 14.78
N ARG A 144 -9.27 0.87 13.67
CA ARG A 144 -8.33 0.30 12.68
C ARG A 144 -6.89 0.39 13.10
N GLY A 145 -6.60 1.19 14.09
CA GLY A 145 -5.25 1.43 14.60
C GLY A 145 -4.87 0.55 15.77
N THR A 146 -5.73 -0.38 16.22
CA THR A 146 -5.26 -1.43 17.13
C THR A 146 -4.19 -2.25 16.45
N GLN A 147 -3.22 -2.75 17.20
CA GLN A 147 -2.09 -3.48 16.61
C GLN A 147 -2.56 -4.71 15.86
N GLU A 148 -3.47 -5.48 16.45
CA GLU A 148 -4.02 -6.72 15.90
C GLU A 148 -4.73 -6.49 14.56
N LYS A 149 -5.58 -5.48 14.48
CA LYS A 149 -6.27 -5.13 13.23
C LYS A 149 -5.30 -4.61 12.17
N SER A 150 -4.33 -3.82 12.59
CA SER A 150 -3.31 -3.28 11.71
C SER A 150 -2.44 -4.39 11.11
N ASP A 151 -2.08 -5.38 11.92
CA ASP A 151 -1.29 -6.54 11.50
C ASP A 151 -2.04 -7.40 10.49
N LEU A 152 -3.32 -7.72 10.77
CA LEU A 152 -4.15 -8.47 9.83
C LEU A 152 -4.26 -7.73 8.49
N GLU A 153 -4.52 -6.41 8.50
CA GLU A 153 -4.56 -5.62 7.27
C GLU A 153 -3.20 -5.57 6.56
N TRP A 154 -2.09 -5.55 7.30
CA TRP A 154 -0.76 -5.58 6.71
C TRP A 154 -0.46 -6.95 6.08
N LEU A 155 -0.67 -8.04 6.80
CA LEU A 155 -0.43 -9.41 6.35
C LEU A 155 -1.18 -9.73 5.06
N VAL A 156 -2.49 -9.50 5.03
CA VAL A 156 -3.32 -9.83 3.85
C VAL A 156 -3.07 -8.92 2.63
N ASN A 157 -2.41 -7.77 2.83
CA ASN A 157 -2.03 -6.90 1.72
C ASN A 157 -0.63 -7.19 1.19
N VAL A 158 0.22 -7.88 1.95
CA VAL A 158 1.64 -8.09 1.62
C VAL A 158 1.92 -9.55 1.30
N VAL A 159 1.68 -10.44 2.26
CA VAL A 159 2.17 -11.82 2.22
C VAL A 159 1.68 -12.61 0.99
N PRO A 160 0.38 -12.66 0.65
CA PRO A 160 -0.11 -13.48 -0.46
C PRO A 160 0.34 -13.01 -1.85
N TYR A 161 0.80 -11.75 -1.94
CA TYR A 161 1.10 -11.10 -3.22
C TYR A 161 2.58 -10.80 -3.43
N PHE A 162 3.41 -11.00 -2.41
CA PHE A 162 4.84 -10.72 -2.54
C PHE A 162 5.52 -11.63 -3.57
N ARG A 163 5.03 -12.86 -3.78
CA ARG A 163 5.55 -13.75 -4.86
C ARG A 163 5.40 -13.20 -6.27
N GLU A 164 4.50 -12.24 -6.47
CA GLU A 164 4.36 -11.57 -7.76
C GLU A 164 5.46 -10.51 -7.99
N VAL A 165 6.07 -10.02 -6.91
CA VAL A 165 7.05 -8.92 -6.98
C VAL A 165 8.33 -9.34 -7.68
N PRO A 166 8.99 -10.47 -7.34
CA PRO A 166 10.25 -10.89 -7.99
C PRO A 166 10.11 -11.33 -9.46
N LYS A 167 8.88 -11.42 -9.98
CA LYS A 167 8.67 -11.66 -11.42
C LYS A 167 9.15 -10.49 -12.29
N ARG A 168 9.45 -9.36 -11.68
CA ARG A 168 10.02 -8.16 -12.29
C ARG A 168 11.13 -7.60 -11.41
N PRO A 169 12.03 -6.77 -11.93
CA PRO A 169 13.03 -6.07 -11.10
C PRO A 169 12.31 -5.27 -9.99
N PHE A 170 12.83 -5.37 -8.77
CA PHE A 170 12.25 -4.65 -7.62
C PHE A 170 13.32 -4.21 -6.63
N VAL A 171 12.97 -3.17 -5.87
CA VAL A 171 13.72 -2.69 -4.71
C VAL A 171 12.77 -2.48 -3.54
N VAL A 172 13.16 -2.94 -2.36
CA VAL A 172 12.45 -2.61 -1.11
C VAL A 172 13.11 -1.39 -0.49
N VAL A 173 12.30 -0.45 -0.02
CA VAL A 173 12.73 0.84 0.52
C VAL A 173 12.13 1.01 1.89
N ASP A 174 12.96 1.05 2.91
CA ASP A 174 12.52 1.34 4.28
C ASP A 174 12.18 2.83 4.43
N TYR A 175 10.96 3.11 4.85
CA TYR A 175 10.49 4.48 5.08
C TYR A 175 11.32 5.22 6.14
N ASP A 176 11.76 4.52 7.18
CA ASP A 176 12.55 5.14 8.24
C ASP A 176 13.97 5.48 7.76
N ALA A 177 14.55 4.68 6.85
CA ALA A 177 15.79 5.00 6.15
C ALA A 177 15.63 6.21 5.21
N VAL A 178 14.48 6.31 4.50
CA VAL A 178 14.17 7.50 3.66
C VAL A 178 14.08 8.77 4.52
N MET A 179 13.53 8.67 5.72
CA MET A 179 13.42 9.81 6.63
C MET A 179 14.76 10.18 7.28
N ALA A 180 15.69 9.23 7.43
CA ALA A 180 17.01 9.44 8.00
C ALA A 180 17.99 10.06 6.98
N ASP A 181 18.03 9.49 5.77
CA ASP A 181 18.86 9.99 4.66
C ASP A 181 18.09 9.92 3.33
N PRO A 182 17.24 10.92 3.07
CA PRO A 182 16.42 10.95 1.87
C PRO A 182 17.24 11.03 0.58
N VAL A 183 18.39 11.68 0.60
CA VAL A 183 19.23 11.85 -0.60
C VAL A 183 19.86 10.53 -0.99
N ALA A 184 20.48 9.82 -0.07
CA ALA A 184 21.06 8.51 -0.32
C ALA A 184 20.00 7.51 -0.81
N GLN A 185 18.83 7.49 -0.20
CA GLN A 185 17.74 6.60 -0.60
C GLN A 185 17.19 6.94 -1.98
N LEU A 186 17.06 8.22 -2.34
CA LEU A 186 16.66 8.61 -3.70
C LEU A 186 17.72 8.23 -4.74
N LYS A 187 19.00 8.40 -4.45
CA LYS A 187 20.08 7.94 -5.34
C LYS A 187 20.01 6.42 -5.54
N ARG A 188 19.79 5.65 -4.47
CA ARG A 188 19.60 4.18 -4.55
C ARG A 188 18.41 3.80 -5.44
N ILE A 189 17.28 4.49 -5.28
CA ILE A 189 16.09 4.28 -6.14
C ILE A 189 16.39 4.68 -7.59
N GLY A 190 17.03 5.83 -7.82
CA GLY A 190 17.39 6.31 -9.15
C GLY A 190 18.30 5.30 -9.89
N ALA A 191 19.35 4.81 -9.24
CA ALA A 191 20.23 3.80 -9.77
C ALA A 191 19.49 2.50 -10.13
N PHE A 192 18.59 2.03 -9.24
CA PHE A 192 17.74 0.87 -9.50
C PHE A 192 16.81 1.08 -10.71
N LEU A 193 16.24 2.26 -10.86
CA LEU A 193 15.38 2.61 -11.99
C LEU A 193 16.15 2.92 -13.28
N HIS A 194 17.47 2.93 -13.24
CA HIS A 194 18.38 3.32 -14.34
C HIS A 194 18.12 4.75 -14.82
N LEU A 195 17.83 5.63 -13.88
CA LEU A 195 17.64 7.04 -14.16
C LEU A 195 18.98 7.77 -14.13
N PRO A 196 19.14 8.83 -14.93
CA PRO A 196 20.27 9.74 -14.80
C PRO A 196 20.28 10.37 -13.40
N ASP A 197 21.45 10.79 -12.96
CA ASP A 197 21.58 11.49 -11.68
C ASP A 197 20.69 12.72 -11.67
N ALA A 198 19.80 12.74 -10.66
CA ALA A 198 18.91 13.90 -10.49
C ALA A 198 19.71 15.10 -9.98
N PRO A 199 19.36 16.33 -10.44
CA PRO A 199 19.98 17.54 -9.93
C PRO A 199 19.89 17.61 -8.41
N GLU A 200 20.99 17.96 -7.75
CA GLU A 200 21.05 18.03 -6.28
C GLU A 200 19.98 18.95 -5.69
N ALA A 201 19.65 20.03 -6.39
CA ALA A 201 18.57 20.94 -5.98
C ALA A 201 17.22 20.22 -5.83
N LEU A 202 16.88 19.27 -6.73
CA LEU A 202 15.63 18.50 -6.63
C LEU A 202 15.64 17.54 -5.45
N LEU A 203 16.79 16.88 -5.21
CA LEU A 203 16.97 15.99 -4.05
C LEU A 203 16.87 16.76 -2.73
N HIS A 204 17.51 17.95 -2.66
CA HIS A 204 17.42 18.84 -1.50
C HIS A 204 16.02 19.39 -1.26
N ASN A 205 15.31 19.80 -2.30
CA ASN A 205 13.93 20.27 -2.17
C ASN A 205 13.02 19.17 -1.64
N TYR A 206 13.17 17.93 -2.15
CA TYR A 206 12.45 16.80 -1.62
C TYR A 206 12.76 16.57 -0.12
N ALA A 207 14.05 16.58 0.24
CA ALA A 207 14.50 16.31 1.60
C ALA A 207 14.07 17.39 2.60
N LYS A 208 14.13 18.69 2.22
CA LYS A 208 13.89 19.81 3.14
C LYS A 208 12.46 20.32 3.12
N GLU A 209 11.83 20.36 1.94
CA GLU A 209 10.51 20.99 1.79
C GLU A 209 9.38 20.00 1.88
N PHE A 210 9.57 18.78 1.33
CA PHE A 210 8.51 17.77 1.32
C PHE A 210 8.57 16.86 2.54
N LEU A 211 9.74 16.29 2.88
CA LEU A 211 9.92 15.43 4.06
C LEU A 211 10.08 16.27 5.32
N ARG A 212 8.97 16.73 5.87
CA ARG A 212 9.00 17.47 7.14
C ARG A 212 9.14 16.52 8.33
N PRO A 213 9.90 16.88 9.38
CA PRO A 213 10.06 16.07 10.59
C PRO A 213 8.72 15.66 11.23
N ASN A 214 7.69 16.52 11.15
CA ASN A 214 6.35 16.26 11.64
C ASN A 214 5.57 15.19 10.84
N MET A 215 6.05 14.74 9.69
CA MET A 215 5.49 13.59 8.98
C MET A 215 5.87 12.25 9.63
N ARG A 216 6.95 12.24 10.40
CA ARG A 216 7.41 11.07 11.17
C ARG A 216 6.83 11.12 12.58
N HIS A 217 5.65 10.57 12.75
CA HIS A 217 4.94 10.61 14.03
C HIS A 217 5.34 9.52 15.03
N SER A 218 6.12 8.55 14.60
CA SER A 218 6.60 7.44 15.44
C SER A 218 7.79 6.79 14.76
N THR A 219 8.77 6.43 15.56
CA THR A 219 9.92 5.63 15.18
C THR A 219 9.99 4.46 16.12
N PHE A 220 10.11 3.27 15.56
CA PHE A 220 10.34 2.04 16.29
C PHE A 220 11.48 1.30 15.64
N ALA A 221 12.44 0.85 16.43
CA ALA A 221 13.47 -0.05 15.98
C ALA A 221 12.91 -1.47 15.74
N ILE A 222 13.67 -2.32 15.05
CA ILE A 222 13.29 -3.72 14.84
C ILE A 222 13.16 -4.45 16.19
N GLY A 223 14.02 -4.17 17.16
CA GLY A 223 13.94 -4.75 18.50
C GLY A 223 12.69 -4.34 19.30
N ASP A 224 12.06 -3.21 18.98
CA ASP A 224 10.76 -2.86 19.59
C ASP A 224 9.65 -3.75 19.06
N LEU A 225 9.72 -4.09 17.75
CA LEU A 225 8.80 -5.03 17.13
C LEU A 225 8.93 -6.43 17.73
N GLU A 226 10.14 -6.89 17.95
CA GLU A 226 10.40 -8.22 18.50
C GLU A 226 9.87 -8.38 19.92
N ARG A 227 10.00 -7.34 20.75
CA ARG A 227 9.59 -7.32 22.16
C ARG A 227 8.11 -7.08 22.40
N ASP A 228 7.36 -6.59 21.43
CA ASP A 228 5.93 -6.30 21.61
C ASP A 228 5.08 -7.56 21.36
N ASP A 229 4.52 -8.14 22.42
CA ASP A 229 3.73 -9.37 22.38
C ASP A 229 2.36 -9.23 21.69
N ARG A 230 1.90 -8.00 21.44
CA ARG A 230 0.64 -7.73 20.72
C ARG A 230 0.79 -7.95 19.22
N ILE A 231 2.01 -7.96 18.71
CA ILE A 231 2.27 -8.11 17.29
C ILE A 231 2.12 -9.58 16.90
N ASN A 232 1.36 -9.80 15.82
CA ASN A 232 1.21 -11.14 15.27
C ASN A 232 2.58 -11.71 14.86
N PRO A 233 2.93 -12.94 15.27
CA PRO A 233 4.20 -13.57 14.92
C PRO A 233 4.48 -13.59 13.41
N LEU A 234 3.46 -13.86 12.58
CA LEU A 234 3.61 -13.83 11.11
C LEU A 234 3.98 -12.42 10.60
N THR A 235 3.53 -11.37 11.29
CA THR A 235 3.92 -9.98 10.95
C THR A 235 5.38 -9.73 11.30
N LYS A 236 5.85 -10.21 12.46
CA LYS A 236 7.26 -10.11 12.85
C LYS A 236 8.15 -10.81 11.82
N ASP A 237 7.85 -12.06 11.50
CA ASP A 237 8.61 -12.87 10.54
C ASP A 237 8.64 -12.22 9.14
N ALA A 238 7.47 -11.91 8.59
CA ALA A 238 7.38 -11.33 7.25
C ALA A 238 8.04 -9.94 7.17
N TYR A 239 7.85 -9.09 8.18
CA TYR A 239 8.52 -7.79 8.22
C TYR A 239 10.03 -7.93 8.37
N GLY A 240 10.51 -8.83 9.22
CA GLY A 240 11.94 -9.09 9.42
C GLY A 240 12.64 -9.45 8.10
N TRP A 241 12.05 -10.33 7.31
CA TRP A 241 12.58 -10.68 6.00
C TRP A 241 12.57 -9.50 5.01
N LEU A 242 11.48 -8.74 4.94
CA LEU A 242 11.41 -7.58 4.05
C LEU A 242 12.34 -6.45 4.50
N HIS A 243 12.57 -6.30 5.80
CA HIS A 243 13.53 -5.36 6.34
C HIS A 243 14.95 -5.70 5.93
N ARG A 244 15.34 -6.98 6.04
CA ARG A 244 16.64 -7.47 5.55
C ARG A 244 16.83 -7.25 4.05
N LEU A 245 15.77 -7.42 3.23
CA LEU A 245 15.79 -7.06 1.80
C LEU A 245 15.97 -5.55 1.58
N ALA A 246 15.33 -4.71 2.41
CA ALA A 246 15.42 -3.26 2.29
C ALA A 246 16.82 -2.72 2.61
N HIS A 247 17.58 -3.46 3.43
CA HIS A 247 18.94 -3.12 3.85
C HIS A 247 20.03 -3.93 3.13
N ASP A 248 19.64 -4.66 2.07
CA ASP A 248 20.54 -5.48 1.24
C ASP A 248 21.30 -6.58 2.04
N GLU A 249 20.74 -6.98 3.20
CA GLU A 249 21.28 -8.04 4.09
C GLU A 249 20.94 -9.46 3.58
N VAL A 250 19.98 -9.57 2.70
CA VAL A 250 19.56 -10.81 2.04
C VAL A 250 19.29 -10.55 0.56
N LYS A 251 19.64 -11.51 -0.28
CA LYS A 251 19.35 -11.43 -1.72
C LYS A 251 17.92 -11.90 -2.01
N PRO A 252 17.26 -11.31 -3.04
CA PRO A 252 15.92 -11.70 -3.45
C PRO A 252 15.73 -13.16 -3.86
N ASP A 253 16.80 -13.84 -4.25
CA ASP A 253 16.84 -15.25 -4.68
C ASP A 253 17.28 -16.20 -3.56
N SER A 254 17.48 -15.72 -2.32
CA SER A 254 17.90 -16.54 -1.18
C SER A 254 16.92 -17.71 -0.93
N PRO A 255 17.41 -18.97 -0.92
CA PRO A 255 16.57 -20.12 -0.60
C PRO A 255 15.92 -20.04 0.79
N ASP A 256 16.67 -19.58 1.80
CA ASP A 256 16.18 -19.46 3.18
C ASP A 256 15.03 -18.46 3.27
N PHE A 257 15.15 -17.33 2.56
CA PHE A 257 14.07 -16.37 2.44
C PHE A 257 12.79 -17.03 1.89
N TRP A 258 12.89 -17.77 0.79
CA TRP A 258 11.72 -18.36 0.14
C TRP A 258 11.15 -19.54 0.90
N GLN A 259 11.97 -20.30 1.61
CA GLN A 259 11.51 -21.39 2.49
C GLN A 259 10.66 -20.82 3.63
N ASP A 260 11.17 -19.80 4.33
CA ASP A 260 10.44 -19.14 5.40
C ASP A 260 9.21 -18.39 4.91
N TRP A 261 9.32 -17.69 3.78
CA TRP A 261 8.18 -17.01 3.18
C TRP A 261 7.03 -17.98 2.87
N GLN A 262 7.35 -19.16 2.35
CA GLN A 262 6.36 -20.21 2.10
C GLN A 262 5.68 -20.70 3.41
N ARG A 263 6.44 -20.81 4.50
CA ARG A 263 5.89 -21.15 5.81
C ARG A 263 4.91 -20.07 6.27
N ILE A 264 5.27 -18.80 6.14
CA ILE A 264 4.42 -17.64 6.49
C ILE A 264 3.14 -17.63 5.64
N GLU A 265 3.26 -17.85 4.33
CA GLU A 265 2.09 -17.92 3.42
C GLU A 265 1.13 -19.03 3.83
N LYS A 266 1.63 -20.25 4.05
CA LYS A 266 0.80 -21.39 4.47
C LYS A 266 0.11 -21.14 5.83
N ALA A 267 0.82 -20.54 6.78
CA ALA A 267 0.24 -20.18 8.07
C ALA A 267 -0.87 -19.12 7.92
N LEU A 268 -0.68 -18.14 7.07
CA LEU A 268 -1.72 -17.13 6.77
C LEU A 268 -2.90 -17.75 6.01
N GLU A 269 -2.66 -18.64 5.06
CA GLU A 269 -3.72 -19.37 4.33
C GLU A 269 -4.57 -20.23 5.28
N ALA A 270 -3.98 -20.87 6.28
CA ALA A 270 -4.71 -21.63 7.29
C ALA A 270 -5.69 -20.76 8.10
N LEU A 271 -5.44 -19.45 8.19
CA LEU A 271 -6.35 -18.50 8.84
C LEU A 271 -7.50 -18.03 7.92
N ALA A 272 -7.56 -18.47 6.66
CA ALA A 272 -8.56 -17.98 5.70
C ALA A 272 -10.02 -18.06 6.19
N PRO A 273 -10.50 -19.13 6.87
CA PRO A 273 -11.84 -19.18 7.42
C PRO A 273 -12.09 -18.11 8.48
N VAL A 274 -11.12 -17.89 9.38
CA VAL A 274 -11.21 -16.88 10.45
C VAL A 274 -11.22 -15.47 9.86
N LEU A 275 -10.33 -15.18 8.91
CA LEU A 275 -10.27 -13.89 8.23
C LEU A 275 -11.56 -13.57 7.47
N ARG A 276 -12.19 -14.59 6.87
CA ARG A 276 -13.49 -14.45 6.21
C ARG A 276 -14.59 -14.12 7.22
N HIS A 277 -14.60 -14.82 8.35
CA HIS A 277 -15.55 -14.56 9.43
C HIS A 277 -15.40 -13.13 9.99
N ILE A 278 -14.17 -12.67 10.22
CA ILE A 278 -13.90 -11.29 10.66
C ILE A 278 -14.47 -10.28 9.65
N ASP A 279 -14.26 -10.47 8.35
CA ASP A 279 -14.81 -9.58 7.31
C ASP A 279 -16.34 -9.59 7.34
N GLN A 280 -16.98 -10.75 7.54
CA GLN A 280 -18.44 -10.85 7.63
C GLN A 280 -18.97 -10.10 8.85
N VAL A 281 -18.41 -10.34 10.03
CA VAL A 281 -18.81 -9.63 11.27
C VAL A 281 -18.65 -8.12 11.12
N GLN A 282 -17.55 -7.66 10.50
CA GLN A 282 -17.36 -6.23 10.25
C GLN A 282 -18.36 -5.66 9.24
N HIS A 283 -18.73 -6.43 8.24
CA HIS A 283 -19.76 -6.05 7.28
C HIS A 283 -21.12 -5.89 7.96
N ASP A 284 -21.51 -6.87 8.78
CA ASP A 284 -22.81 -6.90 9.46
C ASP A 284 -22.90 -5.77 10.49
N LEU A 285 -21.83 -5.53 11.26
CA LEU A 285 -21.75 -4.41 12.19
C LEU A 285 -21.94 -3.05 11.50
N ARG A 286 -21.29 -2.85 10.35
CA ARG A 286 -21.46 -1.60 9.58
C ARG A 286 -22.85 -1.47 8.98
N SER A 287 -23.46 -2.57 8.57
CA SER A 287 -24.82 -2.60 8.07
C SER A 287 -25.79 -2.19 9.20
N ALA A 288 -25.65 -2.79 10.38
CA ALA A 288 -26.43 -2.44 11.56
C ALA A 288 -26.24 -0.96 11.98
N GLN A 289 -25.00 -0.47 11.99
CA GLN A 289 -24.71 0.93 12.29
C GLN A 289 -25.38 1.90 11.30
N ARG A 290 -25.40 1.58 10.01
CA ARG A 290 -26.09 2.39 8.98
C ARG A 290 -27.61 2.41 9.21
N HIS A 291 -28.21 1.29 9.58
CA HIS A 291 -29.65 1.21 9.87
C HIS A 291 -30.02 2.00 11.13
N ILE A 292 -29.18 1.98 12.16
CA ILE A 292 -29.43 2.69 13.41
C ILE A 292 -29.14 4.19 13.28
N LEU A 293 -28.01 4.56 12.68
CA LEU A 293 -27.52 5.94 12.64
C LEU A 293 -27.99 6.71 11.40
N GLY A 294 -28.36 6.03 10.32
CA GLY A 294 -28.86 6.67 9.10
C GLY A 294 -30.06 7.57 9.34
N PRO A 295 -31.12 7.11 10.01
CA PRO A 295 -32.27 7.95 10.36
C PRO A 295 -31.90 9.14 11.26
N LEU A 296 -30.98 8.96 12.20
CA LEU A 296 -30.53 10.01 13.12
C LEU A 296 -29.67 11.09 12.42
N GLN A 297 -28.95 10.73 11.38
CA GLN A 297 -28.18 11.68 10.57
C GLN A 297 -29.03 12.50 9.61
N ALA A 298 -30.21 12.00 9.26
CA ALA A 298 -31.19 12.69 8.42
C ALA A 298 -32.01 13.74 9.20
N LEU A 299 -31.95 13.77 10.56
CA LEU A 299 -32.61 14.77 11.37
C LEU A 299 -31.99 16.15 11.17
N PRO A 300 -32.79 17.23 11.06
CA PRO A 300 -32.28 18.61 10.98
C PRO A 300 -31.34 18.94 12.12
N GLN A 301 -30.36 19.79 11.86
CA GLN A 301 -29.31 20.15 12.85
C GLN A 301 -29.87 20.67 14.17
N ALA A 302 -31.04 21.32 14.14
CA ALA A 302 -31.75 21.80 15.32
C ALA A 302 -32.12 20.69 16.34
N TRP A 303 -32.39 19.46 15.87
CA TRP A 303 -32.72 18.31 16.74
C TRP A 303 -31.45 17.62 17.31
N ARG A 304 -30.31 17.82 16.74
CA ARG A 304 -29.05 17.25 17.25
C ARG A 304 -28.52 18.01 18.46
N ALA A 305 -28.84 19.31 18.57
CA ALA A 305 -28.38 20.16 19.67
C ALA A 305 -29.13 19.91 21.00
N VAL A 306 -30.31 19.28 20.97
CA VAL A 306 -31.15 19.04 22.16
C VAL A 306 -30.69 17.83 22.99
N ARG A 307 -29.90 16.89 22.43
CA ARG A 307 -29.40 15.71 23.15
C ARG A 307 -27.99 15.84 23.71
N GLY A 308 -27.36 16.98 23.60
CA GLY A 308 -26.00 17.28 24.12
C GLY A 308 -26.02 18.11 25.41
N ARG A 309 -27.16 18.13 26.13
CA ARG A 309 -27.26 18.71 27.47
C ARG A 309 -27.52 17.64 28.51
#